data_052ed3fbfc3ea22e9a93551b289069d4
#
_entry.id   052ed3fbfc3ea22e9a93551b289069d4
#
_cell.length_a   1.000
_cell.length_b   1.000
_cell.length_c   1.000
_cell.angle_alpha   90.00
_cell.angle_beta   90.00
_cell.angle_gamma   90.00
#
_symmetry.space_group_name_H-M   'P 1'
#
loop_
_entity.id
_entity.type
_entity.pdbx_description
1 polymer ?
#
loop_
_entity_poly.entity_id
_entity_poly.type
_entity_poly.pdbx_seq_one_letter_code
_entity_poly.pdbx_strand_id
1 'polypeptide(L)' 'MHLYFIVFKSKKKDDYKLFTNTIFDKEKDADEFGRKSMKRGYEHKVLDYNSENHNRYWNVN' A
#
# COMPACT_ATOMS: atom_id res chain seq x y z
N MET A 1 -6.31 2.17 -17.79
CA MET A 1 -5.77 1.05 -17.00
C MET A 1 -5.44 1.53 -15.60
N HIS A 2 -5.91 0.79 -14.59
CA HIS A 2 -5.64 1.16 -13.21
C HIS A 2 -4.54 0.29 -12.65
N LEU A 3 -3.68 0.92 -11.87
CA LEU A 3 -2.62 0.21 -11.16
C LEU A 3 -2.79 0.50 -9.67
N TYR A 4 -2.30 -0.40 -8.84
CA TYR A 4 -2.53 -0.36 -7.40
C TYR A 4 -1.25 -0.65 -6.64
N PHE A 5 -1.19 -0.15 -5.43
CA PHE A 5 -0.07 -0.43 -4.54
C PHE A 5 -0.57 -0.51 -3.11
N ILE A 6 0.30 -0.95 -2.21
CA ILE A 6 -0.08 -1.25 -0.84
C ILE A 6 0.65 -0.34 0.12
N VAL A 7 -0.11 0.25 1.05
CA VAL A 7 0.46 0.99 2.17
C VAL A 7 0.04 0.28 3.45
N PHE A 8 0.77 0.50 4.51
CA PHE A 8 0.50 -0.17 5.78
C PHE A 8 0.81 0.74 6.95
N LYS A 9 0.29 0.37 8.11
CA LYS A 9 0.64 1.05 9.34
C LYS A 9 0.43 0.10 10.52
N SER A 10 1.09 0.41 11.63
CA SER A 10 0.76 -0.22 12.90
C SER A 10 -0.62 0.26 13.31
N LYS A 11 -1.41 -0.61 13.92
CA LYS A 11 -2.74 -0.22 14.41
C LYS A 11 -2.68 0.85 15.47
N LYS A 12 -1.52 1.03 16.10
CA LYS A 12 -1.32 2.04 17.13
C LYS A 12 -0.88 3.39 16.57
N LYS A 13 -0.60 3.46 15.28
CA LYS A 13 -0.13 4.70 14.64
C LYS A 13 -1.16 5.20 13.65
N ASP A 14 -1.03 6.47 13.27
CA ASP A 14 -1.99 7.11 12.38
C ASP A 14 -1.54 7.20 10.94
N ASP A 15 -0.25 7.05 10.67
CA ASP A 15 0.31 7.29 9.35
C ASP A 15 0.58 6.00 8.60
N TYR A 16 0.03 5.93 7.38
CA TYR A 16 0.35 4.85 6.46
C TYR A 16 1.66 5.11 5.75
N LYS A 17 2.40 4.06 5.48
CA LYS A 17 3.66 4.11 4.75
C LYS A 17 3.63 3.10 3.63
N LEU A 18 4.47 3.32 2.63
CA LEU A 18 4.60 2.37 1.53
C LEU A 18 5.04 1.01 2.06
N PHE A 19 4.30 -0.03 1.69
CA PHE A 19 4.63 -1.37 2.14
C PHE A 19 5.65 -2.05 1.23
N THR A 20 5.48 -1.90 -0.08
CA THR A 20 6.36 -2.52 -1.05
C THR A 20 6.35 -1.68 -2.32
N ASN A 21 7.42 -1.77 -3.09
CA ASN A 21 7.52 -1.07 -4.38
C ASN A 21 6.72 -1.76 -5.48
N THR A 22 6.13 -2.91 -5.18
CA THR A 22 5.40 -3.68 -6.18
C THR A 22 4.13 -2.95 -6.60
N ILE A 23 3.93 -2.89 -7.91
CA ILE A 23 2.72 -2.31 -8.50
C ILE A 23 1.88 -3.46 -9.05
N PHE A 24 0.60 -3.45 -8.71
CA PHE A 24 -0.31 -4.50 -9.14
C PHE A 24 -1.27 -3.95 -10.19
N ASP A 25 -1.66 -4.79 -11.13
CA ASP A 25 -2.65 -4.39 -12.13
C ASP A 25 -4.07 -4.76 -11.71
N LYS A 26 -4.23 -5.46 -10.61
CA LYS A 26 -5.54 -5.84 -10.08
C LYS A 26 -5.61 -5.53 -8.59
N GLU A 27 -6.67 -4.85 -8.21
CA GLU A 27 -6.88 -4.50 -6.82
C GLU A 27 -6.96 -5.75 -5.93
N LYS A 28 -7.62 -6.77 -6.43
CA LYS A 28 -7.77 -8.03 -5.69
C LYS A 28 -6.43 -8.66 -5.38
N ASP A 29 -5.52 -8.65 -6.35
CA ASP A 29 -4.20 -9.24 -6.15
C ASP A 29 -3.40 -8.45 -5.12
N ALA A 30 -3.49 -7.13 -5.17
CA ALA A 30 -2.82 -6.28 -4.20
C ALA A 30 -3.34 -6.54 -2.79
N ASP A 31 -4.66 -6.61 -2.65
CA ASP A 31 -5.27 -6.83 -1.35
C ASP A 31 -4.89 -8.20 -0.77
N GLU A 32 -4.90 -9.22 -1.62
CA GLU A 32 -4.53 -10.55 -1.18
C GLU A 32 -3.09 -10.61 -0.72
N PHE A 33 -2.20 -9.96 -1.48
CA PHE A 33 -0.80 -9.90 -1.09
C PHE A 33 -0.63 -9.20 0.25
N GLY A 34 -1.33 -8.08 0.43
CA GLY A 34 -1.27 -7.35 1.69
C GLY A 34 -1.74 -8.18 2.86
N ARG A 35 -2.87 -8.87 2.69
CA ARG A 35 -3.40 -9.70 3.77
C ARG A 35 -2.45 -10.83 4.16
N LYS A 36 -1.83 -11.46 3.18
CA LYS A 36 -0.92 -12.58 3.46
C LYS A 36 0.39 -12.13 4.06
N SER A 37 0.79 -10.89 3.79
CA SER A 37 2.10 -10.38 4.21
C SER A 37 2.06 -9.61 5.52
N MET A 38 0.87 -9.21 5.96
CA MET A 38 0.73 -8.38 7.16
C MET A 38 0.92 -9.19 8.42
N LYS A 39 1.72 -8.64 9.34
CA LYS A 39 1.90 -9.24 10.66
C LYS A 39 0.79 -8.78 11.59
N ARG A 40 0.61 -9.53 12.68
CA ARG A 40 -0.36 -9.14 13.69
C ARG A 40 -0.02 -7.74 14.24
N GLY A 41 -1.04 -6.93 14.40
CA GLY A 41 -0.85 -5.57 14.90
C GLY A 41 -0.66 -4.53 13.81
N TYR A 42 -0.72 -4.95 12.55
CA TYR A 42 -0.60 -4.03 11.40
C TYR A 42 -1.84 -4.14 10.54
N GLU A 43 -2.08 -3.10 9.78
CA GLU A 43 -3.18 -3.10 8.81
C GLU A 43 -2.70 -2.49 7.50
N HIS A 44 -3.40 -2.80 6.42
CA HIS A 44 -3.00 -2.35 5.10
C HIS A 44 -4.15 -1.73 4.36
N LYS A 45 -3.81 -0.95 3.34
CA LYS A 45 -4.76 -0.41 2.38
C LYS A 45 -4.21 -0.59 0.98
N VAL A 46 -5.11 -0.75 0.03
CA VAL A 46 -4.76 -0.76 -1.40
C VAL A 46 -5.20 0.58 -1.96
N LEU A 47 -4.28 1.27 -2.60
CA LEU A 47 -4.54 2.59 -3.17
C LEU A 47 -4.27 2.59 -4.67
N ASP A 48 -4.93 3.51 -5.38
CA ASP A 48 -4.64 3.72 -6.79
C ASP A 48 -3.25 4.29 -6.97
N TYR A 49 -2.52 3.78 -7.94
CA TYR A 49 -1.22 4.31 -8.27
C TYR A 49 -1.42 5.48 -9.23
N ASN A 50 -1.41 6.67 -8.73
CA ASN A 50 -1.56 7.90 -9.51
C ASN A 50 -0.52 8.91 -9.04
N SER A 51 -0.47 10.06 -9.72
CA SER A 51 0.56 11.06 -9.43
C SER A 51 0.52 11.54 -7.99
N GLU A 52 -0.67 11.77 -7.47
CA GLU A 52 -0.83 12.26 -6.11
C GLU A 52 -0.32 11.25 -5.10
N ASN A 53 -0.75 10.01 -5.24
CA ASN A 53 -0.33 8.96 -4.32
C ASN A 53 1.13 8.61 -4.48
N HIS A 54 1.63 8.64 -5.69
CA HIS A 54 3.05 8.42 -5.92
C HIS A 54 3.89 9.47 -5.18
N ASN A 55 3.51 10.73 -5.29
CA ASN A 55 4.25 11.80 -4.62
C ASN A 55 4.19 11.64 -3.10
N ARG A 56 3.05 11.18 -2.59
CA ARG A 56 2.87 11.04 -1.16
C ARG A 56 3.67 9.89 -0.56
N TYR A 57 3.73 8.76 -1.25
CA TYR A 57 4.31 7.54 -0.68
C TYR A 57 5.64 7.13 -1.26
N TRP A 58 5.96 7.57 -2.47
CA TRP A 58 7.23 7.25 -3.12
C TRP A 58 8.23 8.38 -3.09
N ASN A 59 7.83 9.51 -2.61
CA ASN A 59 8.70 10.67 -2.59
C ASN A 59 9.69 10.51 -1.44
N VAL A 60 10.82 9.94 -1.76
CA VAL A 60 11.88 9.74 -0.78
C VAL A 60 12.99 10.71 -1.07
N ASN A 61 13.30 11.52 -0.13
CA ASN A 61 14.43 12.42 -0.24
C ASN A 61 15.54 11.94 0.62
#